data_6c5c5da392404fe2cbc4a244f0f6aaa0
#
_entry.id   6c5c5da392404fe2cbc4a244f0f6aaa0
#
_cell.length_a   1.000
_cell.length_b   1.000
_cell.length_c   1.000
_cell.angle_alpha   90.00
_cell.angle_beta   90.00
_cell.angle_gamma   90.00
#
_symmetry.space_group_name_H-M   'P 1'
#
loop_
_entity.id
_entity.type
_entity.pdbx_description
1 polymer ?
#
loop_
_entity_poly.entity_id
_entity_poly.type
_entity_poly.pdbx_seq_one_letter_code
_entity_poly.pdbx_strand_id
1 'polypeptide(L)'
;MREELLFGFRALKMDMDEAARRVDDIIDEFGFNPDDDPFLLNRGTRQLLALASIVVLETPVVVLDEPTTGLDFRECVKVMGIIRRLHEHGTTVIMVCHDMEVVADFAERVIVMSDGLVVDQGPTFEVLRSRRTLEAADLVPPQIVDISLALQLMSPELASSPVARANTLSEMRAAIEPDALAVPFEGVDR
;
A
#
# COMPACT_ATOMS: atom_id res chain seq x y z
N MET A 1 25.30 -2.16 5.82
CA MET A 1 23.93 -2.60 5.43
C MET A 1 23.68 -4.09 5.68
N ARG A 2 24.57 -4.99 5.24
CA ARG A 2 24.44 -6.45 5.46
C ARG A 2 24.23 -6.84 6.94
N GLU A 3 24.94 -6.24 7.87
CA GLU A 3 24.80 -6.50 9.30
C GLU A 3 23.43 -6.14 9.87
N GLU A 4 22.80 -5.10 9.33
CA GLU A 4 21.43 -4.69 9.70
C GLU A 4 20.41 -5.76 9.29
N LEU A 5 20.51 -6.29 8.08
CA LEU A 5 19.65 -7.35 7.59
C LEU A 5 19.83 -8.66 8.37
N LEU A 6 21.03 -8.97 8.81
CA LEU A 6 21.33 -10.15 9.63
C LEU A 6 20.86 -10.04 11.08
N PHE A 7 20.56 -8.82 11.55
CA PHE A 7 20.21 -8.58 12.96
C PHE A 7 18.98 -9.37 13.41
N GLY A 8 17.92 -9.39 12.59
CA GLY A 8 16.67 -10.11 12.89
C GLY A 8 16.90 -11.63 13.05
N PHE A 9 17.70 -12.23 12.18
CA PHE A 9 18.02 -13.67 12.25
C PHE A 9 18.78 -14.01 13.55
N ARG A 10 19.76 -13.16 13.93
CA ARG A 10 20.49 -13.34 15.20
C ARG A 10 19.56 -13.23 16.42
N ALA A 11 18.67 -12.24 16.41
CA ALA A 11 17.72 -12.03 17.51
C ALA A 11 16.76 -13.21 17.67
N LEU A 12 16.33 -13.80 16.57
CA LEU A 12 15.43 -14.97 16.53
C LEU A 12 16.17 -16.30 16.63
N LYS A 13 17.52 -16.29 16.71
CA LYS A 13 18.36 -17.49 16.77
C LYS A 13 18.14 -18.45 15.59
N MET A 14 17.91 -17.92 14.42
CA MET A 14 17.75 -18.66 13.19
C MET A 14 19.09 -19.17 12.64
N ASP A 15 19.04 -20.10 11.67
CA ASP A 15 20.24 -20.61 11.01
C ASP A 15 20.97 -19.49 10.26
N MET A 16 22.26 -19.30 10.54
CA MET A 16 23.04 -18.20 9.97
C MET A 16 23.52 -18.47 8.56
N ASP A 17 23.62 -19.73 8.12
CA ASP A 17 24.00 -20.06 6.74
C ASP A 17 22.81 -19.81 5.81
N GLU A 18 21.60 -20.12 6.26
CA GLU A 18 20.36 -19.77 5.57
C GLU A 18 20.16 -18.24 5.55
N ALA A 19 20.36 -17.58 6.70
CA ALA A 19 20.27 -16.14 6.82
C ALA A 19 21.20 -15.42 5.83
N ALA A 20 22.44 -15.89 5.66
CA ALA A 20 23.40 -15.29 4.75
C ALA A 20 22.91 -15.34 3.29
N ARG A 21 22.32 -16.47 2.87
CA ARG A 21 21.78 -16.63 1.51
C ARG A 21 20.60 -15.68 1.26
N ARG A 22 19.62 -15.65 2.17
CA ARG A 22 18.45 -14.77 2.05
C ARG A 22 18.84 -13.29 2.06
N VAL A 23 19.84 -12.92 2.85
CA VAL A 23 20.34 -11.55 2.89
C VAL A 23 21.03 -11.17 1.58
N ASP A 24 21.77 -12.09 0.96
CA ASP A 24 22.39 -11.84 -0.35
C ASP A 24 21.31 -11.64 -1.43
N ASP A 25 20.29 -12.51 -1.46
CA ASP A 25 19.16 -12.40 -2.39
C ASP A 25 18.41 -11.06 -2.22
N ILE A 26 18.16 -10.62 -0.98
CA ILE A 26 17.51 -9.33 -0.69
C ILE A 26 18.38 -8.14 -1.08
N ILE A 27 19.70 -8.19 -0.84
CA ILE A 27 20.63 -7.14 -1.26
C ILE A 27 20.57 -6.96 -2.77
N ASP A 28 20.59 -8.05 -3.53
CA ASP A 28 20.52 -8.03 -4.99
C ASP A 28 19.14 -7.54 -5.48
N GLU A 29 18.05 -8.03 -4.91
CA GLU A 29 16.68 -7.66 -5.28
C GLU A 29 16.41 -6.16 -5.08
N PHE A 30 16.85 -5.60 -3.95
CA PHE A 30 16.61 -4.20 -3.60
C PHE A 30 17.68 -3.26 -4.21
N GLY A 31 18.76 -3.82 -4.77
CA GLY A 31 19.85 -3.06 -5.33
C GLY A 31 20.67 -2.32 -4.28
N PHE A 32 20.80 -2.90 -3.09
CA PHE A 32 21.62 -2.32 -2.02
C PHE A 32 23.11 -2.55 -2.26
N ASN A 33 23.94 -1.60 -1.81
CA ASN A 33 25.35 -1.85 -1.64
C ASN A 33 25.61 -2.40 -0.22
N PRO A 34 26.11 -3.64 -0.07
CA PRO A 34 26.29 -4.28 1.24
C PRO A 34 27.21 -3.51 2.19
N ASP A 35 28.13 -2.71 1.64
CA ASP A 35 29.14 -1.94 2.40
C ASP A 35 28.66 -0.56 2.84
N ASP A 36 27.48 -0.11 2.37
CA ASP A 36 26.94 1.19 2.76
C ASP A 36 26.63 1.24 4.25
N ASP A 37 26.92 2.39 4.86
CA ASP A 37 26.55 2.68 6.25
C ASP A 37 25.07 3.07 6.31
N PRO A 38 24.22 2.30 7.04
CA PRO A 38 22.80 2.61 7.18
C PRO A 38 22.48 4.02 7.70
N PHE A 39 23.38 4.60 8.49
CA PHE A 39 23.20 5.94 9.05
C PHE A 39 23.44 7.06 8.03
N LEU A 40 24.15 6.79 6.95
CA LEU A 40 24.46 7.76 5.89
C LEU A 40 23.44 7.70 4.72
N LEU A 41 22.53 6.74 4.73
CA LEU A 41 21.51 6.58 3.70
C LEU A 41 20.51 7.77 3.70
N ASN A 42 20.02 8.10 2.50
CA ASN A 42 18.86 8.98 2.39
C ASN A 42 17.60 8.33 3.01
N ARG A 43 16.55 9.12 3.20
CA ARG A 43 15.34 8.66 3.88
C ARG A 43 14.66 7.49 3.17
N GLY A 44 14.50 7.56 1.85
CA GLY A 44 13.84 6.51 1.07
C GLY A 44 14.59 5.19 1.11
N THR A 45 15.91 5.21 0.91
CA THR A 45 16.74 4.00 1.01
C THR A 45 16.71 3.41 2.42
N ARG A 46 16.66 4.25 3.45
CA ARG A 46 16.55 3.79 4.85
C ARG A 46 15.20 3.12 5.13
N GLN A 47 14.11 3.64 4.57
CA GLN A 47 12.78 3.03 4.65
C GLN A 47 12.75 1.68 3.93
N LEU A 48 13.34 1.60 2.73
CA LEU A 48 13.50 0.33 2.00
C LEU A 48 14.34 -0.69 2.79
N LEU A 49 15.42 -0.26 3.45
CA LEU A 49 16.22 -1.14 4.30
C LEU A 49 15.42 -1.66 5.50
N ALA A 50 14.64 -0.80 6.16
CA ALA A 50 13.76 -1.20 7.26
C ALA A 50 12.72 -2.23 6.79
N LEU A 51 12.11 -2.03 5.62
CA LEU A 51 11.21 -3.01 5.03
C LEU A 51 11.95 -4.33 4.69
N ALA A 52 13.10 -4.25 4.04
CA ALA A 52 13.91 -5.41 3.69
C ALA A 52 14.32 -6.25 4.91
N SER A 53 14.62 -5.61 6.04
CA SER A 53 14.98 -6.30 7.29
C SER A 53 13.83 -7.13 7.89
N ILE A 54 12.59 -6.83 7.52
CA ILE A 54 11.40 -7.61 7.89
C ILE A 54 11.11 -8.68 6.83
N VAL A 55 11.16 -8.29 5.56
CA VAL A 55 10.89 -9.17 4.41
C VAL A 55 11.79 -10.40 4.41
N VAL A 56 13.09 -10.21 4.68
CA VAL A 56 14.10 -11.26 4.68
C VAL A 56 13.83 -12.39 5.71
N LEU A 57 13.02 -12.10 6.74
CA LEU A 57 12.64 -13.08 7.76
C LEU A 57 11.52 -14.02 7.33
N GLU A 58 10.83 -13.73 6.22
CA GLU A 58 9.72 -14.53 5.67
C GLU A 58 8.66 -14.90 6.72
N THR A 59 8.26 -13.91 7.53
CA THR A 59 7.24 -14.12 8.55
C THR A 59 5.85 -14.25 7.92
N PRO A 60 4.96 -15.10 8.47
CA PRO A 60 3.62 -15.29 7.92
C PRO A 60 2.71 -14.06 8.05
N VAL A 61 3.04 -13.15 8.97
CA VAL A 61 2.32 -11.89 9.21
C VAL A 61 3.33 -10.76 9.33
N VAL A 62 3.08 -9.67 8.64
CA VAL A 62 3.86 -8.43 8.71
C VAL A 62 2.95 -7.28 9.10
N VAL A 63 3.36 -6.48 10.09
CA VAL A 63 2.68 -5.26 10.52
C VAL A 63 3.55 -4.06 10.14
N LEU A 64 2.99 -3.13 9.38
CA LEU A 64 3.68 -1.94 8.89
C LEU A 64 2.95 -0.69 9.41
N ASP A 65 3.70 0.21 10.02
CA ASP A 65 3.18 1.48 10.50
C ASP A 65 3.68 2.60 9.59
N GLU A 66 2.75 3.23 8.85
CA GLU A 66 3.00 4.35 7.95
C GLU A 66 4.17 4.11 6.97
N PRO A 67 4.19 3.00 6.19
CA PRO A 67 5.37 2.62 5.41
C PRO A 67 5.73 3.57 4.28
N THR A 68 4.80 4.44 3.86
CA THR A 68 4.98 5.40 2.76
C THR A 68 5.20 6.84 3.22
N THR A 69 5.08 7.12 4.52
CA THR A 69 5.15 8.49 5.04
C THR A 69 6.51 9.14 4.77
N GLY A 70 6.47 10.28 4.08
CA GLY A 70 7.62 11.11 3.75
C GLY A 70 8.52 10.54 2.65
N LEU A 71 8.02 9.61 1.86
CA LEU A 71 8.62 9.15 0.63
C LEU A 71 8.12 9.97 -0.56
N ASP A 72 8.94 10.07 -1.60
CA ASP A 72 8.47 10.58 -2.89
C ASP A 72 7.62 9.52 -3.62
N PHE A 73 6.97 9.93 -4.72
CA PHE A 73 6.10 9.02 -5.49
C PHE A 73 6.83 7.76 -5.97
N ARG A 74 8.08 7.88 -6.44
CA ARG A 74 8.84 6.73 -6.95
C ARG A 74 9.23 5.76 -5.83
N GLU A 75 9.57 6.30 -4.67
CA GLU A 75 9.88 5.53 -3.47
C GLU A 75 8.61 4.82 -2.95
N CYS A 76 7.46 5.51 -2.92
CA CYS A 76 6.17 4.90 -2.58
C CYS A 76 5.83 3.72 -3.49
N VAL A 77 5.96 3.87 -4.81
CA VAL A 77 5.70 2.80 -5.78
C VAL A 77 6.59 1.58 -5.51
N LYS A 78 7.88 1.79 -5.20
CA LYS A 78 8.80 0.70 -4.86
C LYS A 78 8.38 -0.03 -3.59
N VAL A 79 8.12 0.70 -2.49
CA VAL A 79 7.70 0.14 -1.21
C VAL A 79 6.40 -0.65 -1.36
N MET A 80 5.39 -0.06 -2.00
CA MET A 80 4.09 -0.72 -2.19
C MET A 80 4.17 -1.90 -3.14
N GLY A 81 5.05 -1.86 -4.15
CA GLY A 81 5.33 -3.00 -5.01
C GLY A 81 5.91 -4.20 -4.25
N ILE A 82 6.79 -3.96 -3.27
CA ILE A 82 7.34 -5.00 -2.41
C ILE A 82 6.25 -5.58 -1.49
N ILE A 83 5.46 -4.71 -0.86
CA ILE A 83 4.35 -5.11 0.02
C ILE A 83 3.34 -5.98 -0.75
N ARG A 84 3.00 -5.60 -1.98
CA ARG A 84 2.11 -6.39 -2.85
C ARG A 84 2.69 -7.78 -3.13
N ARG A 85 3.97 -7.89 -3.51
CA ARG A 85 4.62 -9.19 -3.73
C ARG A 85 4.62 -10.07 -2.49
N LEU A 86 4.86 -9.51 -1.29
CA LEU A 86 4.74 -10.26 -0.04
C LEU A 86 3.35 -10.88 0.12
N HIS A 87 2.31 -10.09 -0.11
CA HIS A 87 0.93 -10.56 -0.03
C HIS A 87 0.64 -11.65 -1.07
N GLU A 88 1.06 -11.47 -2.32
CA GLU A 88 0.92 -12.46 -3.40
C GLU A 88 1.63 -13.78 -3.10
N HIS A 89 2.71 -13.75 -2.29
CA HIS A 89 3.41 -14.95 -1.81
C HIS A 89 2.82 -15.53 -0.52
N GLY A 90 1.66 -15.04 -0.07
CA GLY A 90 0.89 -15.60 1.04
C GLY A 90 1.17 -14.99 2.41
N THR A 91 1.96 -13.93 2.49
CA THR A 91 2.15 -13.17 3.74
C THR A 91 0.89 -12.34 4.03
N THR A 92 0.37 -12.44 5.24
CA THR A 92 -0.67 -11.52 5.71
C THR A 92 -0.06 -10.17 6.04
N VAL A 93 -0.48 -9.12 5.36
CA VAL A 93 -0.01 -7.75 5.61
C VAL A 93 -1.07 -6.96 6.35
N ILE A 94 -0.68 -6.37 7.48
CA ILE A 94 -1.48 -5.40 8.24
C ILE A 94 -0.76 -4.06 8.13
N MET A 95 -1.42 -3.03 7.61
CA MET A 95 -0.81 -1.73 7.41
C MET A 95 -1.63 -0.65 8.13
N VAL A 96 -0.98 0.15 8.97
CA VAL A 96 -1.54 1.39 9.48
C VAL A 96 -1.20 2.49 8.48
N CYS A 97 -2.20 3.20 7.99
CA CYS A 97 -2.04 4.21 6.95
C CYS A 97 -3.14 5.27 7.06
N HIS A 98 -2.79 6.52 6.81
CA HIS A 98 -3.73 7.64 6.75
C HIS A 98 -3.90 8.18 5.32
N ASP A 99 -3.17 7.65 4.34
CA ASP A 99 -3.32 7.99 2.93
C ASP A 99 -4.40 7.12 2.29
N MET A 100 -5.57 7.69 2.05
CA MET A 100 -6.72 6.96 1.52
C MET A 100 -6.55 6.52 0.06
N GLU A 101 -5.68 7.16 -0.71
CA GLU A 101 -5.32 6.70 -2.07
C GLU A 101 -4.54 5.38 -1.98
N VAL A 102 -3.55 5.30 -1.09
CA VAL A 102 -2.81 4.06 -0.83
C VAL A 102 -3.74 2.97 -0.31
N VAL A 103 -4.66 3.30 0.61
CA VAL A 103 -5.65 2.34 1.11
C VAL A 103 -6.54 1.82 -0.02
N ALA A 104 -7.02 2.70 -0.90
CA ALA A 104 -7.88 2.32 -2.03
C ALA A 104 -7.17 1.41 -3.05
N ASP A 105 -5.89 1.66 -3.30
CA ASP A 105 -5.11 0.94 -4.31
C ASP A 105 -4.60 -0.42 -3.84
N PHE A 106 -4.42 -0.61 -2.52
CA PHE A 106 -3.70 -1.77 -1.99
C PHE A 106 -4.47 -2.60 -0.96
N ALA A 107 -5.44 -2.02 -0.24
CA ALA A 107 -6.14 -2.76 0.81
C ALA A 107 -7.37 -3.50 0.26
N GLU A 108 -7.51 -4.79 0.61
CA GLU A 108 -8.73 -5.57 0.35
C GLU A 108 -9.79 -5.33 1.42
N ARG A 109 -9.34 -5.11 2.65
CA ARG A 109 -10.19 -4.86 3.81
C ARG A 109 -9.63 -3.70 4.62
N VAL A 110 -10.53 -2.93 5.19
CA VAL A 110 -10.21 -1.77 6.04
C VAL A 110 -10.84 -1.95 7.42
N ILE A 111 -10.12 -1.52 8.44
CA ILE A 111 -10.61 -1.31 9.80
C ILE A 111 -10.41 0.16 10.11
N VAL A 112 -11.48 0.90 10.29
CA VAL A 112 -11.45 2.33 10.65
C VAL A 112 -11.49 2.46 12.17
N MET A 113 -10.53 3.20 12.72
CA MET A 113 -10.43 3.47 14.14
C MET A 113 -10.49 4.97 14.39
N SER A 114 -11.24 5.37 15.41
CA SER A 114 -11.28 6.73 15.94
C SER A 114 -11.43 6.67 17.46
N ASP A 115 -10.73 7.54 18.18
CA ASP A 115 -10.73 7.63 19.64
C ASP A 115 -10.47 6.28 20.37
N GLY A 116 -9.63 5.43 19.78
CA GLY A 116 -9.30 4.11 20.32
C GLY A 116 -10.37 3.03 20.14
N LEU A 117 -11.42 3.32 19.36
CA LEU A 117 -12.51 2.40 19.07
C LEU A 117 -12.56 2.06 17.59
N VAL A 118 -12.99 0.84 17.27
CA VAL A 118 -13.31 0.47 15.89
C VAL A 118 -14.66 1.11 15.52
N VAL A 119 -14.64 1.99 14.53
CA VAL A 119 -15.83 2.70 14.01
C VAL A 119 -16.54 1.86 12.97
N ASP A 120 -15.75 1.25 12.07
CA ASP A 120 -16.27 0.43 10.97
C ASP A 120 -15.18 -0.56 10.49
N GLN A 121 -15.60 -1.63 9.80
CA GLN A 121 -14.69 -2.57 9.16
C GLN A 121 -15.37 -3.32 8.01
N GLY A 122 -14.65 -3.60 6.95
CA GLY A 122 -15.22 -4.33 5.82
C GLY A 122 -14.35 -4.29 4.57
N PRO A 123 -14.91 -4.69 3.40
CA PRO A 123 -14.30 -4.49 2.11
C PRO A 123 -13.99 -3.01 1.88
N THR A 124 -12.85 -2.71 1.27
CA THR A 124 -12.29 -1.36 1.20
C THR A 124 -13.30 -0.33 0.69
N PHE A 125 -13.92 -0.57 -0.46
CA PHE A 125 -14.83 0.42 -1.03
C PHE A 125 -16.22 0.46 -0.39
N GLU A 126 -16.63 -0.55 0.35
CA GLU A 126 -17.85 -0.45 1.19
C GLU A 126 -17.61 0.55 2.32
N VAL A 127 -16.45 0.46 2.98
CA VAL A 127 -16.07 1.36 4.08
C VAL A 127 -15.77 2.77 3.58
N LEU A 128 -14.96 2.93 2.52
CA LEU A 128 -14.55 4.23 1.99
C LEU A 128 -15.69 5.02 1.29
N ARG A 129 -16.81 4.38 0.99
CA ARG A 129 -18.04 5.03 0.48
C ARG A 129 -19.07 5.34 1.57
N SER A 130 -18.85 4.86 2.78
CA SER A 130 -19.74 5.09 3.92
C SER A 130 -19.57 6.50 4.47
N ARG A 131 -20.44 7.44 4.11
CA ARG A 131 -20.41 8.81 4.64
C ARG A 131 -20.41 8.83 6.16
N ARG A 132 -21.20 7.96 6.78
CA ARG A 132 -21.26 7.85 8.24
C ARG A 132 -19.89 7.51 8.82
N THR A 133 -19.17 6.58 8.21
CA THR A 133 -17.85 6.16 8.65
C THR A 133 -16.82 7.26 8.47
N LEU A 134 -16.83 7.91 7.29
CA LEU A 134 -15.92 9.01 6.96
C LEU A 134 -16.11 10.19 7.93
N GLU A 135 -17.35 10.61 8.17
CA GLU A 135 -17.67 11.69 9.11
C GLU A 135 -17.30 11.34 10.56
N ALA A 136 -17.55 10.10 11.00
CA ALA A 136 -17.26 9.66 12.37
C ALA A 136 -15.76 9.55 12.66
N ALA A 137 -14.93 9.35 11.64
CA ALA A 137 -13.49 9.22 11.77
C ALA A 137 -12.69 10.41 11.20
N ASP A 138 -13.38 11.48 10.76
CA ASP A 138 -12.78 12.66 10.11
C ASP A 138 -11.86 12.29 8.93
N LEU A 139 -12.32 11.35 8.10
CA LEU A 139 -11.60 10.87 6.93
C LEU A 139 -12.10 11.53 5.64
N VAL A 140 -11.16 11.82 4.75
CA VAL A 140 -11.46 12.25 3.37
C VAL A 140 -11.35 11.01 2.48
N PRO A 141 -12.38 10.69 1.68
CA PRO A 141 -12.32 9.53 0.78
C PRO A 141 -11.29 9.76 -0.34
N PRO A 142 -10.86 8.68 -1.03
CA PRO A 142 -10.04 8.81 -2.25
C PRO A 142 -10.73 9.70 -3.28
N GLN A 143 -9.97 10.43 -4.08
CA GLN A 143 -10.49 11.46 -5.01
C GLN A 143 -11.59 10.92 -5.94
N ILE A 144 -11.40 9.74 -6.50
CA ILE A 144 -12.40 9.12 -7.40
C ILE A 144 -13.69 8.78 -6.65
N VAL A 145 -13.56 8.26 -5.43
CA VAL A 145 -14.71 7.96 -4.57
C VAL A 145 -15.44 9.24 -4.20
N ASP A 146 -14.72 10.30 -3.85
CA ASP A 146 -15.30 11.60 -3.50
C ASP A 146 -16.10 12.20 -4.68
N ILE A 147 -15.50 12.23 -5.88
CA ILE A 147 -16.18 12.66 -7.10
C ILE A 147 -17.43 11.82 -7.35
N SER A 148 -17.34 10.49 -7.26
CA SER A 148 -18.47 9.61 -7.53
C SER A 148 -19.60 9.78 -6.50
N LEU A 149 -19.26 10.01 -5.23
CA LEU A 149 -20.25 10.34 -4.18
C LEU A 149 -20.89 11.70 -4.39
N ALA A 150 -20.13 12.71 -4.83
CA ALA A 150 -20.66 14.03 -5.16
C ALA A 150 -21.66 13.95 -6.33
N LEU A 151 -21.36 13.19 -7.38
CA LEU A 151 -22.24 12.99 -8.53
C LEU A 151 -23.57 12.34 -8.14
N GLN A 152 -23.58 11.44 -7.14
CA GLN A 152 -24.82 10.84 -6.64
C GLN A 152 -25.80 11.88 -6.05
N LEU A 153 -25.29 13.00 -5.57
CA LEU A 153 -26.11 14.06 -4.95
C LEU A 153 -26.62 15.08 -5.96
N MET A 154 -26.03 15.15 -7.17
CA MET A 154 -26.38 16.19 -8.14
C MET A 154 -27.72 15.94 -8.83
N SER A 155 -27.99 14.70 -9.23
CA SER A 155 -29.28 14.33 -9.82
C SER A 155 -29.54 12.82 -9.72
N PRO A 156 -30.82 12.38 -9.74
CA PRO A 156 -31.18 10.96 -9.77
C PRO A 156 -30.64 10.21 -11.00
N GLU A 157 -30.49 10.89 -12.13
CA GLU A 157 -29.96 10.34 -13.37
C GLU A 157 -28.46 10.03 -13.22
N LEU A 158 -27.69 10.99 -12.67
CA LEU A 158 -26.26 10.79 -12.38
C LEU A 158 -26.06 9.75 -11.28
N ALA A 159 -26.88 9.73 -10.24
CA ALA A 159 -26.80 8.74 -9.16
C ALA A 159 -26.88 7.29 -9.66
N SER A 160 -27.65 7.05 -10.74
CA SER A 160 -27.79 5.73 -11.35
C SER A 160 -26.67 5.41 -12.35
N SER A 161 -25.86 6.38 -12.76
CA SER A 161 -24.84 6.22 -13.77
C SER A 161 -23.65 5.37 -13.28
N PRO A 162 -22.92 4.68 -14.17
CA PRO A 162 -21.69 3.97 -13.83
C PRO A 162 -20.63 4.89 -13.23
N VAL A 163 -20.55 6.16 -13.66
CA VAL A 163 -19.60 7.17 -13.16
C VAL A 163 -19.78 7.40 -11.66
N ALA A 164 -21.04 7.48 -11.18
CA ALA A 164 -21.34 7.68 -9.77
C ALA A 164 -21.08 6.43 -8.89
N ARG A 165 -20.67 5.31 -9.49
CA ARG A 165 -20.33 4.07 -8.80
C ARG A 165 -18.83 3.73 -8.88
N ALA A 166 -18.07 4.49 -9.66
CA ALA A 166 -16.64 4.26 -9.85
C ALA A 166 -15.88 4.45 -8.53
N ASN A 167 -14.96 3.54 -8.27
CA ASN A 167 -14.07 3.54 -7.12
C ASN A 167 -12.63 3.86 -7.51
N THR A 168 -12.27 3.57 -8.76
CA THR A 168 -10.93 3.72 -9.32
C THR A 168 -10.95 4.61 -10.56
N LEU A 169 -9.78 5.18 -10.89
CA LEU A 169 -9.63 5.97 -12.12
C LEU A 169 -9.97 5.14 -13.38
N SER A 170 -9.60 3.87 -13.39
CA SER A 170 -9.91 2.96 -14.50
C SER A 170 -11.42 2.76 -14.68
N GLU A 171 -12.16 2.52 -13.58
CA GLU A 171 -13.62 2.41 -13.61
C GLU A 171 -14.28 3.72 -14.04
N MET A 172 -13.81 4.86 -13.54
CA MET A 172 -14.30 6.19 -13.90
C MET A 172 -14.13 6.45 -15.40
N ARG A 173 -12.92 6.17 -15.92
CA ARG A 173 -12.62 6.32 -17.35
C ARG A 173 -13.49 5.42 -18.22
N ALA A 174 -13.63 4.14 -17.85
CA ALA A 174 -14.49 3.19 -18.56
C ALA A 174 -15.97 3.63 -18.59
N ALA A 175 -16.43 4.30 -17.53
CA ALA A 175 -17.79 4.79 -17.43
C ALA A 175 -18.04 6.06 -18.28
N ILE A 176 -17.01 6.88 -18.53
CA ILE A 176 -17.12 8.10 -19.35
C ILE A 176 -16.93 7.79 -20.83
N GLU A 177 -15.98 6.93 -21.16
CA GLU A 177 -15.59 6.58 -22.54
C GLU A 177 -15.66 5.05 -22.73
N PRO A 178 -16.85 4.47 -22.93
CA PRO A 178 -16.99 3.02 -23.05
C PRO A 178 -16.16 2.41 -24.20
N ASP A 179 -15.89 3.18 -25.26
CA ASP A 179 -15.11 2.76 -26.42
C ASP A 179 -13.60 3.00 -26.29
N ALA A 180 -13.14 3.75 -25.27
CA ALA A 180 -11.73 4.07 -25.07
C ALA A 180 -10.91 2.95 -24.41
N LEU A 181 -11.55 1.88 -23.93
CA LEU A 181 -10.89 0.71 -23.34
C LEU A 181 -10.04 -0.10 -24.35
N ALA A 182 -10.12 0.21 -25.64
CA ALA A 182 -9.32 -0.44 -26.69
C ALA A 182 -7.89 0.12 -26.82
N VAL A 183 -7.55 1.21 -26.11
CA VAL A 183 -6.19 1.76 -26.13
C VAL A 183 -5.46 1.32 -24.85
N PRO A 184 -4.43 0.45 -24.94
CA PRO A 184 -3.62 0.11 -23.80
C PRO A 184 -3.02 1.39 -23.22
N PHE A 185 -3.12 1.56 -21.91
CA PHE A 185 -2.38 2.61 -21.19
C PHE A 185 -0.90 2.22 -21.23
N GLU A 186 -0.19 2.62 -22.28
CA GLU A 186 1.28 2.56 -22.34
C GLU A 186 1.83 3.63 -21.41
N GLY A 187 2.07 3.28 -20.19
CA GLY A 187 2.77 4.20 -19.31
C GLY A 187 2.56 3.95 -17.83
N VAL A 188 3.13 2.91 -17.31
CA VAL A 188 3.90 2.86 -16.04
C VAL A 188 4.54 1.46 -15.91
N ASP A 189 5.19 1.01 -16.99
CA ASP A 189 6.25 0.01 -16.91
C ASP A 189 7.58 0.74 -17.19
N ARG A 190 8.13 1.36 -16.14
CA ARG A 190 9.60 1.66 -16.07
C ARG A 190 9.97 2.05 -14.64
#